data_28263b3777bd21aac3ca98c4b77a519c
#
_entry.id   28263b3777bd21aac3ca98c4b77a519c
#
_cell.length_a   1.000
_cell.length_b   1.000
_cell.length_c   1.000
_cell.angle_alpha   90.00
_cell.angle_beta   90.00
_cell.angle_gamma   90.00
#
_symmetry.space_group_name_H-M   'P 1'
#
loop_
_entity.id
_entity.type
_entity.pdbx_description
1 polymer ?
#
loop_
_entity_poly.entity_id
_entity_poly.type
_entity_poly.pdbx_seq_one_letter_code
_entity_poly.pdbx_strand_id
1 'polypeptide(L)'
;ITPSSPMAEHVDAWSAHGRKNLFGQPVKLVEMQSEAGAIGAVHGASEAGSLCSTFTASQGLMLMIPVLHRLSGQLKPVVLHIAARTVGTHTMSIFGDHSDVMGCRNTGFAMLCSAGVQECADLAAVAHLSTIKGHVPFMHFFDGFRTSHEIQKIHTVPEEELKKLIDEDALYEFKHKGLNPEHPVMRSTVTNPDMYFQSKEASNIWYDRLPQIVDEYMQQINTLTGRNYKLFNYYGAEDAEDILIGMGSVTGAVQETVDTLNKQGKKTGYIQVHLYRPF
;
A
#
# COMPACT_ATOMS: atom_id res chain seq x y z
N ILE A 1 9.04 12.07 -7.73
CA ILE A 1 8.04 11.53 -6.80
C ILE A 1 7.42 12.64 -5.92
N THR A 2 7.46 13.87 -6.39
CA THR A 2 6.83 14.99 -5.66
C THR A 2 5.35 14.68 -5.41
N PRO A 3 4.86 14.74 -4.15
CA PRO A 3 5.50 15.44 -3.03
C PRO A 3 6.20 14.55 -1.99
N SER A 4 6.55 13.30 -2.27
CA SER A 4 7.20 12.41 -1.29
C SER A 4 8.63 12.00 -1.64
N SER A 5 9.36 12.81 -2.40
CA SER A 5 10.76 12.57 -2.77
C SER A 5 11.68 12.27 -1.57
N PRO A 6 11.55 12.95 -0.40
CA PRO A 6 12.40 12.66 0.75
C PRO A 6 12.38 11.20 1.22
N MET A 7 11.29 10.46 1.00
CA MET A 7 11.25 9.03 1.34
C MET A 7 12.28 8.23 0.52
N ALA A 8 12.33 8.45 -0.80
CA ALA A 8 13.28 7.78 -1.68
C ALA A 8 14.72 8.27 -1.42
N GLU A 9 14.93 9.57 -1.18
CA GLU A 9 16.23 10.16 -0.86
C GLU A 9 16.81 9.57 0.42
N HIS A 10 16.00 9.34 1.45
CA HIS A 10 16.46 8.67 2.68
C HIS A 10 16.83 7.20 2.42
N VAL A 11 16.07 6.48 1.61
CA VAL A 11 16.40 5.10 1.24
C VAL A 11 17.71 5.05 0.47
N ASP A 12 17.95 5.99 -0.45
CA ASP A 12 19.20 6.11 -1.18
C ASP A 12 20.38 6.37 -0.25
N ALA A 13 20.25 7.35 0.63
CA ALA A 13 21.27 7.66 1.62
C ALA A 13 21.61 6.46 2.53
N TRP A 14 20.59 5.73 3.00
CA TRP A 14 20.80 4.50 3.79
C TRP A 14 21.47 3.40 2.99
N SER A 15 21.09 3.23 1.73
CA SER A 15 21.72 2.30 0.81
C SER A 15 23.20 2.63 0.59
N ALA A 16 23.51 3.90 0.30
CA ALA A 16 24.88 4.38 0.11
C ALA A 16 25.77 4.19 1.35
N HIS A 17 25.19 4.29 2.56
CA HIS A 17 25.89 4.01 3.82
C HIS A 17 25.91 2.55 4.23
N GLY A 18 25.40 1.64 3.37
CA GLY A 18 25.41 0.19 3.61
C GLY A 18 24.49 -0.26 4.75
N ARG A 19 23.46 0.55 5.11
CA ARG A 19 22.46 0.14 6.10
C ARG A 19 21.74 -1.09 5.61
N LYS A 20 21.66 -2.10 6.45
CA LYS A 20 20.97 -3.36 6.16
C LYS A 20 19.46 -3.25 6.46
N ASN A 21 18.66 -3.91 5.66
CA ASN A 21 17.22 -4.08 5.89
C ASN A 21 16.94 -5.20 6.93
N LEU A 22 15.66 -5.48 7.19
CA LEU A 22 15.22 -6.52 8.13
C LEU A 22 15.76 -7.91 7.78
N PHE A 23 16.14 -8.16 6.52
CA PHE A 23 16.71 -9.43 6.03
C PHE A 23 18.24 -9.46 6.11
N GLY A 24 18.86 -8.44 6.70
CA GLY A 24 20.31 -8.36 6.85
C GLY A 24 21.08 -8.00 5.56
N GLN A 25 20.39 -7.54 4.53
CA GLN A 25 20.94 -7.20 3.22
C GLN A 25 20.87 -5.68 2.97
N PRO A 26 21.86 -5.08 2.26
CA PRO A 26 21.73 -3.72 1.80
C PRO A 26 20.62 -3.63 0.75
N VAL A 27 19.84 -2.56 0.80
CA VAL A 27 18.80 -2.27 -0.20
C VAL A 27 19.48 -1.77 -1.46
N LYS A 28 19.09 -2.28 -2.63
CA LYS A 28 19.49 -1.72 -3.91
C LYS A 28 18.43 -0.73 -4.36
N LEU A 29 18.77 0.55 -4.37
CA LEU A 29 17.93 1.58 -4.95
C LEU A 29 18.37 1.82 -6.42
N VAL A 30 17.40 2.01 -7.29
CA VAL A 30 17.64 2.31 -8.71
C VAL A 30 16.71 3.45 -9.12
N GLU A 31 17.30 4.53 -9.59
CA GLU A 31 16.57 5.64 -10.19
C GLU A 31 16.35 5.35 -11.70
N MET A 32 15.14 5.56 -12.15
CA MET A 32 14.75 5.28 -13.53
C MET A 32 14.31 6.55 -14.24
N GLN A 33 14.42 6.57 -15.57
CA GLN A 33 14.07 7.70 -16.44
C GLN A 33 12.57 8.03 -16.43
N SER A 34 11.72 7.02 -16.18
CA SER A 34 10.29 7.19 -16.09
C SER A 34 9.66 6.13 -15.18
N GLU A 35 8.45 6.41 -14.74
CA GLU A 35 7.68 5.52 -13.87
C GLU A 35 7.34 4.20 -14.59
N ALA A 36 7.12 4.22 -15.90
CA ALA A 36 6.95 3.00 -16.70
C ALA A 36 8.20 2.12 -16.64
N GLY A 37 9.39 2.71 -16.70
CA GLY A 37 10.66 2.01 -16.52
C GLY A 37 10.83 1.48 -15.10
N ALA A 38 10.48 2.30 -14.09
CA ALA A 38 10.58 1.93 -12.68
C ALA A 38 9.72 0.70 -12.36
N ILE A 39 8.45 0.70 -12.77
CA ILE A 39 7.57 -0.45 -12.51
C ILE A 39 7.97 -1.68 -13.35
N GLY A 40 8.55 -1.48 -14.54
CA GLY A 40 9.15 -2.56 -15.33
C GLY A 40 10.33 -3.22 -14.63
N ALA A 41 11.21 -2.44 -14.00
CA ALA A 41 12.31 -2.94 -13.18
C ALA A 41 11.81 -3.70 -11.94
N VAL A 42 10.80 -3.16 -11.24
CA VAL A 42 10.12 -3.84 -10.12
C VAL A 42 9.52 -5.18 -10.56
N HIS A 43 8.85 -5.21 -11.72
CA HIS A 43 8.29 -6.44 -12.27
C HIS A 43 9.39 -7.48 -12.53
N GLY A 44 10.46 -7.10 -13.24
CA GLY A 44 11.57 -8.00 -13.52
C GLY A 44 12.26 -8.54 -12.26
N ALA A 45 12.50 -7.68 -11.27
CA ALA A 45 13.09 -8.08 -10.00
C ALA A 45 12.16 -9.01 -9.20
N SER A 46 10.86 -8.74 -9.18
CA SER A 46 9.88 -9.62 -8.52
C SER A 46 9.75 -10.98 -9.22
N GLU A 47 9.92 -11.03 -10.55
CA GLU A 47 10.00 -12.29 -11.30
C GLU A 47 11.22 -13.13 -10.89
N ALA A 48 12.33 -12.48 -10.54
CA ALA A 48 13.53 -13.14 -10.04
C ALA A 48 13.45 -13.50 -8.53
N GLY A 49 12.31 -13.30 -7.86
CA GLY A 49 12.12 -13.63 -6.45
C GLY A 49 12.63 -12.56 -5.47
N SER A 50 12.85 -11.33 -5.92
CA SER A 50 13.22 -10.21 -5.05
C SER A 50 11.99 -9.47 -4.55
N LEU A 51 11.92 -9.20 -3.24
CA LEU A 51 10.95 -8.26 -2.69
C LEU A 51 11.28 -6.85 -3.17
N CYS A 52 10.27 -6.16 -3.70
CA CYS A 52 10.43 -4.84 -4.30
C CYS A 52 9.38 -3.88 -3.79
N SER A 53 9.78 -2.60 -3.76
CA SER A 53 8.90 -1.48 -3.46
C SER A 53 9.22 -0.32 -4.41
N THR A 54 8.25 0.56 -4.65
CA THR A 54 8.50 1.78 -5.42
C THR A 54 7.65 2.92 -4.89
N PHE A 55 8.06 4.13 -5.24
CA PHE A 55 7.42 5.37 -4.82
C PHE A 55 6.92 6.11 -6.05
N THR A 56 5.70 6.64 -6.01
CA THR A 56 5.13 7.34 -7.16
C THR A 56 4.03 8.32 -6.75
N ALA A 57 3.51 9.07 -7.71
CA ALA A 57 2.38 9.99 -7.54
C ALA A 57 1.78 10.33 -8.91
N SER A 58 0.47 10.66 -8.97
CA SER A 58 -0.20 11.31 -10.09
C SER A 58 0.01 10.62 -11.44
N GLN A 59 0.47 11.37 -12.47
CA GLN A 59 0.74 10.85 -13.81
C GLN A 59 1.74 9.69 -13.80
N GLY A 60 2.72 9.70 -12.88
CA GLY A 60 3.68 8.61 -12.74
C GLY A 60 2.98 7.30 -12.40
N LEU A 61 2.01 7.31 -11.47
CA LEU A 61 1.18 6.15 -11.17
C LEU A 61 0.37 5.71 -12.40
N MET A 62 -0.20 6.66 -13.14
CA MET A 62 -0.98 6.35 -14.37
C MET A 62 -0.10 5.68 -15.44
N LEU A 63 1.16 6.07 -15.58
CA LEU A 63 2.12 5.44 -16.50
C LEU A 63 2.45 3.99 -16.12
N MET A 64 2.24 3.60 -14.88
CA MET A 64 2.49 2.25 -14.39
C MET A 64 1.35 1.26 -14.71
N ILE A 65 0.14 1.72 -15.03
CA ILE A 65 -1.10 0.91 -15.13
C ILE A 65 -0.92 -0.41 -15.90
N PRO A 66 -0.33 -0.44 -17.11
CA PRO A 66 -0.22 -1.70 -17.86
C PRO A 66 0.57 -2.78 -17.11
N VAL A 67 1.60 -2.38 -16.36
CA VAL A 67 2.42 -3.31 -15.57
C VAL A 67 1.76 -3.65 -14.23
N LEU A 68 0.98 -2.72 -13.64
CA LEU A 68 0.20 -3.02 -12.44
C LEU A 68 -0.75 -4.19 -12.67
N HIS A 69 -1.45 -4.23 -13.81
CA HIS A 69 -2.30 -5.37 -14.17
C HIS A 69 -1.52 -6.70 -14.25
N ARG A 70 -0.25 -6.66 -14.69
CA ARG A 70 0.61 -7.86 -14.73
C ARG A 70 1.02 -8.30 -13.33
N LEU A 71 1.46 -7.38 -12.49
CA LEU A 71 1.88 -7.67 -11.12
C LEU A 71 0.74 -8.30 -10.30
N SER A 72 -0.47 -7.74 -10.40
CA SER A 72 -1.64 -8.29 -9.72
C SER A 72 -2.09 -9.63 -10.30
N GLY A 73 -2.11 -9.77 -11.63
CA GLY A 73 -2.46 -11.02 -12.29
C GLY A 73 -1.48 -12.16 -12.01
N GLN A 74 -0.23 -11.83 -11.70
CA GLN A 74 0.81 -12.79 -11.32
C GLN A 74 0.97 -12.95 -9.80
N LEU A 75 0.14 -12.27 -9.00
CA LEU A 75 0.13 -12.34 -7.54
C LEU A 75 1.54 -12.05 -6.95
N LYS A 76 2.16 -10.94 -7.39
CA LYS A 76 3.49 -10.54 -6.93
C LYS A 76 3.44 -9.71 -5.66
N PRO A 77 4.20 -10.05 -4.61
CA PRO A 77 4.25 -9.28 -3.38
C PRO A 77 5.05 -7.98 -3.56
N VAL A 78 4.40 -6.96 -4.04
CA VAL A 78 4.96 -5.62 -4.31
C VAL A 78 4.14 -4.57 -3.57
N VAL A 79 4.79 -3.59 -2.98
CA VAL A 79 4.15 -2.42 -2.36
C VAL A 79 4.56 -1.15 -3.10
N LEU A 80 3.56 -0.38 -3.53
CA LEU A 80 3.74 0.98 -4.00
C LEU A 80 3.39 1.94 -2.86
N HIS A 81 4.30 2.87 -2.53
CA HIS A 81 4.00 3.97 -1.63
C HIS A 81 3.66 5.22 -2.45
N ILE A 82 2.44 5.71 -2.29
CA ILE A 82 1.88 6.73 -3.17
C ILE A 82 1.51 7.96 -2.36
N ALA A 83 2.17 9.09 -2.63
CA ALA A 83 1.70 10.38 -2.18
C ALA A 83 0.63 10.87 -3.16
N ALA A 84 -0.63 10.49 -2.88
CA ALA A 84 -1.75 10.72 -3.78
C ALA A 84 -1.99 12.21 -4.01
N ARG A 85 -2.05 12.61 -5.26
CA ARG A 85 -2.31 14.00 -5.67
C ARG A 85 -3.06 14.08 -6.98
N THR A 86 -3.62 15.23 -7.25
CA THR A 86 -4.36 15.55 -8.49
C THR A 86 -3.60 15.08 -9.73
N VAL A 87 -4.32 14.39 -10.61
CA VAL A 87 -3.84 14.14 -11.97
C VAL A 87 -3.84 15.46 -12.74
N GLY A 88 -2.70 15.80 -13.35
CA GLY A 88 -2.59 17.05 -14.12
C GLY A 88 -3.53 17.07 -15.32
N THR A 89 -4.29 18.14 -15.45
CA THR A 89 -5.22 18.43 -16.55
C THR A 89 -4.89 19.77 -17.20
N HIS A 90 -5.69 20.82 -16.96
CA HIS A 90 -5.40 22.18 -17.42
C HIS A 90 -4.24 22.83 -16.65
N THR A 91 -3.95 22.33 -15.47
CA THR A 91 -2.82 22.70 -14.63
C THR A 91 -2.40 21.54 -13.74
N MET A 92 -1.32 21.66 -13.00
CA MET A 92 -0.81 20.69 -12.05
C MET A 92 -1.00 21.20 -10.61
N SER A 93 -1.34 20.30 -9.70
CA SER A 93 -1.35 20.56 -8.26
C SER A 93 -0.59 19.47 -7.53
N ILE A 94 0.10 19.83 -6.44
CA ILE A 94 0.80 18.90 -5.55
C ILE A 94 -0.02 18.55 -4.30
N PHE A 95 -1.18 19.17 -4.12
CA PHE A 95 -2.04 18.92 -2.99
C PHE A 95 -2.77 17.59 -3.09
N GLY A 96 -3.12 17.05 -1.92
CA GLY A 96 -3.79 15.77 -1.78
C GLY A 96 -5.09 15.70 -2.56
N ASP A 97 -5.21 14.64 -3.33
CA ASP A 97 -6.37 14.28 -4.14
C ASP A 97 -6.22 12.80 -4.49
N HIS A 98 -7.33 12.09 -4.58
CA HIS A 98 -7.30 10.64 -4.83
C HIS A 98 -7.59 10.27 -6.29
N SER A 99 -7.62 11.22 -7.24
CA SER A 99 -7.91 10.94 -8.65
C SER A 99 -6.91 9.96 -9.29
N ASP A 100 -5.64 10.01 -8.88
CA ASP A 100 -4.59 9.11 -9.36
C ASP A 100 -4.81 7.66 -8.87
N VAL A 101 -4.98 7.44 -7.57
CA VAL A 101 -5.21 6.09 -7.02
C VAL A 101 -6.58 5.54 -7.45
N MET A 102 -7.62 6.37 -7.55
CA MET A 102 -8.92 5.96 -8.08
C MET A 102 -8.85 5.59 -9.56
N GLY A 103 -8.01 6.27 -10.35
CA GLY A 103 -7.71 5.88 -11.73
C GLY A 103 -7.11 4.48 -11.85
N CYS A 104 -6.41 4.02 -10.81
CA CYS A 104 -5.75 2.72 -10.76
C CYS A 104 -6.55 1.63 -10.02
N ARG A 105 -7.74 1.93 -9.48
CA ARG A 105 -8.53 1.00 -8.65
C ARG A 105 -8.88 -0.33 -9.32
N ASN A 106 -8.85 -0.38 -10.65
CA ASN A 106 -9.19 -1.59 -11.42
C ASN A 106 -7.99 -2.47 -11.75
N THR A 107 -6.78 -2.10 -11.31
CA THR A 107 -5.55 -2.83 -11.63
C THR A 107 -5.38 -4.13 -10.85
N GLY A 108 -6.21 -4.38 -9.84
CA GLY A 108 -6.13 -5.56 -8.98
C GLY A 108 -5.20 -5.41 -7.77
N PHE A 109 -4.63 -4.24 -7.54
CA PHE A 109 -3.90 -3.96 -6.31
C PHE A 109 -4.85 -3.78 -5.12
N ALA A 110 -4.45 -4.29 -3.98
CA ALA A 110 -5.07 -3.89 -2.71
C ALA A 110 -4.75 -2.42 -2.43
N MET A 111 -5.70 -1.70 -1.86
CA MET A 111 -5.59 -0.26 -1.63
C MET A 111 -5.74 0.05 -0.15
N LEU A 112 -4.65 0.45 0.49
CA LEU A 112 -4.58 0.76 1.92
C LEU A 112 -4.25 2.24 2.10
N CYS A 113 -5.14 2.99 2.77
CA CYS A 113 -5.04 4.43 2.98
C CYS A 113 -4.59 4.77 4.39
N SER A 114 -3.68 5.72 4.53
CA SER A 114 -3.24 6.31 5.79
C SER A 114 -3.67 7.77 5.90
N ALA A 115 -4.14 8.18 7.08
CA ALA A 115 -4.62 9.53 7.32
C ALA A 115 -3.54 10.52 7.78
N GLY A 116 -2.49 10.03 8.45
CA GLY A 116 -1.44 10.88 9.02
C GLY A 116 -0.08 10.17 9.04
N VAL A 117 0.95 10.90 9.49
CA VAL A 117 2.36 10.43 9.43
C VAL A 117 2.56 9.15 10.26
N GLN A 118 1.94 9.06 11.45
CA GLN A 118 2.03 7.86 12.28
C GLN A 118 1.38 6.65 11.59
N GLU A 119 0.19 6.84 11.01
CA GLU A 119 -0.47 5.77 10.25
C GLU A 119 0.35 5.34 9.04
N CYS A 120 1.00 6.29 8.34
CA CYS A 120 1.89 5.96 7.23
C CYS A 120 3.01 5.00 7.64
N ALA A 121 3.63 5.21 8.79
CA ALA A 121 4.70 4.33 9.28
C ALA A 121 4.17 2.94 9.64
N ASP A 122 3.05 2.87 10.35
CA ASP A 122 2.49 1.61 10.84
C ASP A 122 1.82 0.79 9.72
N LEU A 123 1.01 1.45 8.89
CA LEU A 123 0.30 0.77 7.80
C LEU A 123 1.21 0.43 6.62
N ALA A 124 2.36 1.09 6.46
CA ALA A 124 3.40 0.61 5.55
C ALA A 124 3.87 -0.79 5.94
N ALA A 125 4.11 -1.04 7.24
CA ALA A 125 4.48 -2.37 7.72
C ALA A 125 3.35 -3.38 7.48
N VAL A 126 2.09 -3.01 7.75
CA VAL A 126 0.92 -3.86 7.46
C VAL A 126 0.85 -4.20 5.97
N ALA A 127 1.06 -3.24 5.06
CA ALA A 127 1.04 -3.47 3.62
C ALA A 127 2.12 -4.48 3.18
N HIS A 128 3.37 -4.32 3.69
CA HIS A 128 4.47 -5.23 3.37
C HIS A 128 4.25 -6.65 3.91
N LEU A 129 3.79 -6.78 5.15
CA LEU A 129 3.51 -8.08 5.76
C LEU A 129 2.33 -8.77 5.05
N SER A 130 1.27 -8.01 4.76
CA SER A 130 0.08 -8.53 4.09
C SER A 130 0.35 -8.97 2.66
N THR A 131 1.18 -8.23 1.90
CA THR A 131 1.50 -8.63 0.52
C THR A 131 2.34 -9.90 0.48
N ILE A 132 3.25 -10.10 1.44
CA ILE A 132 4.04 -11.35 1.53
C ILE A 132 3.12 -12.54 1.78
N LYS A 133 2.27 -12.49 2.80
CA LYS A 133 1.36 -13.58 3.18
C LYS A 133 0.20 -13.77 2.19
N GLY A 134 -0.36 -12.67 1.69
CA GLY A 134 -1.54 -12.68 0.82
C GLY A 134 -1.25 -12.73 -0.67
N HIS A 135 0.02 -12.61 -1.09
CA HIS A 135 0.45 -12.58 -2.50
C HIS A 135 -0.19 -11.50 -3.39
N VAL A 136 -1.08 -10.66 -2.86
CA VAL A 136 -1.70 -9.55 -3.59
C VAL A 136 -0.84 -8.30 -3.43
N PRO A 137 -0.47 -7.60 -4.52
CA PRO A 137 0.30 -6.36 -4.41
C PRO A 137 -0.54 -5.23 -3.81
N PHE A 138 0.13 -4.27 -3.15
CA PHE A 138 -0.50 -3.16 -2.43
C PHE A 138 -0.17 -1.80 -3.01
N MET A 139 -1.17 -0.94 -3.08
CA MET A 139 -1.04 0.51 -3.09
C MET A 139 -1.26 1.00 -1.66
N HIS A 140 -0.18 1.30 -0.95
CA HIS A 140 -0.23 2.05 0.30
C HIS A 140 -0.16 3.54 -0.04
N PHE A 141 -1.24 4.27 0.20
CA PHE A 141 -1.33 5.66 -0.19
C PHE A 141 -1.75 6.58 0.96
N PHE A 142 -1.34 7.82 0.84
CA PHE A 142 -1.61 8.90 1.78
C PHE A 142 -1.65 10.21 1.02
N ASP A 143 -2.25 11.25 1.59
CA ASP A 143 -2.42 12.52 0.88
C ASP A 143 -1.09 13.22 0.64
N GLY A 144 -0.84 13.53 -0.62
CA GLY A 144 0.28 14.35 -1.03
C GLY A 144 0.19 15.75 -0.46
N PHE A 145 1.32 16.35 -0.13
CA PHE A 145 1.49 17.62 0.56
C PHE A 145 0.95 17.62 1.99
N ARG A 146 -0.31 17.31 2.23
CA ARG A 146 -0.92 17.29 3.56
C ARG A 146 -0.16 16.34 4.50
N THR A 147 -0.15 15.05 4.20
CA THR A 147 0.54 14.05 5.02
C THR A 147 2.03 13.96 4.69
N SER A 148 2.41 14.05 3.41
CA SER A 148 3.80 13.89 2.99
C SER A 148 4.75 15.01 3.43
N HIS A 149 4.24 16.21 3.75
CA HIS A 149 5.02 17.36 4.22
C HIS A 149 4.77 17.69 5.69
N GLU A 150 3.94 16.90 6.36
CA GLU A 150 3.68 17.07 7.77
C GLU A 150 4.87 16.56 8.60
N ILE A 151 5.35 17.38 9.53
CA ILE A 151 6.42 17.02 10.44
C ILE A 151 5.81 16.67 11.80
N GLN A 152 5.86 15.39 12.15
CA GLN A 152 5.37 14.90 13.43
C GLN A 152 6.41 14.01 14.10
N LYS A 153 6.42 14.02 15.43
CA LYS A 153 7.09 12.98 16.20
C LYS A 153 6.26 11.71 16.16
N ILE A 154 6.83 10.63 15.64
CA ILE A 154 6.18 9.32 15.57
C ILE A 154 6.90 8.31 16.47
N HIS A 155 6.19 7.24 16.81
CA HIS A 155 6.74 6.07 17.48
C HIS A 155 6.81 4.92 16.50
N THR A 156 8.03 4.51 16.14
CA THR A 156 8.25 3.39 15.21
C THR A 156 8.24 2.06 15.95
N VAL A 157 7.73 1.03 15.30
CA VAL A 157 7.88 -0.35 15.79
C VAL A 157 9.35 -0.77 15.61
N PRO A 158 9.98 -1.37 16.63
CA PRO A 158 11.35 -1.86 16.51
C PRO A 158 11.51 -2.88 15.38
N GLU A 159 12.63 -2.82 14.66
CA GLU A 159 12.93 -3.72 13.53
C GLU A 159 12.85 -5.19 13.93
N GLU A 160 13.33 -5.54 15.13
CA GLU A 160 13.30 -6.92 15.65
C GLU A 160 11.88 -7.42 15.91
N GLU A 161 10.95 -6.54 16.29
CA GLU A 161 9.55 -6.91 16.44
C GLU A 161 8.86 -7.07 15.08
N LEU A 162 9.13 -6.19 14.13
CA LEU A 162 8.61 -6.33 12.76
C LEU A 162 9.10 -7.63 12.10
N LYS A 163 10.34 -8.01 12.34
CA LYS A 163 10.91 -9.24 11.79
C LYS A 163 10.17 -10.49 12.26
N LYS A 164 9.71 -10.53 13.51
CA LYS A 164 8.94 -11.64 14.06
C LYS A 164 7.57 -11.81 13.40
N LEU A 165 7.04 -10.77 12.78
CA LEU A 165 5.74 -10.79 12.11
C LEU A 165 5.79 -11.33 10.68
N ILE A 166 6.99 -11.53 10.12
CA ILE A 166 7.16 -12.00 8.74
C ILE A 166 6.70 -13.46 8.66
N ASP A 167 5.83 -13.75 7.70
CA ASP A 167 5.48 -15.12 7.31
C ASP A 167 6.64 -15.70 6.48
N GLU A 168 7.53 -16.43 7.16
CA GLU A 168 8.76 -16.99 6.56
C GLU A 168 8.44 -18.06 5.51
N ASP A 169 7.36 -18.81 5.67
CA ASP A 169 6.94 -19.82 4.70
C ASP A 169 6.47 -19.19 3.40
N ALA A 170 5.63 -18.16 3.49
CA ALA A 170 5.18 -17.40 2.33
C ALA A 170 6.34 -16.69 1.63
N LEU A 171 7.28 -16.13 2.40
CA LEU A 171 8.48 -15.49 1.86
C LEU A 171 9.38 -16.52 1.15
N TYR A 172 9.56 -17.68 1.74
CA TYR A 172 10.32 -18.79 1.14
C TYR A 172 9.67 -19.22 -0.18
N GLU A 173 8.37 -19.45 -0.17
CA GLU A 173 7.61 -19.84 -1.36
C GLU A 173 7.76 -18.81 -2.49
N PHE A 174 7.62 -17.52 -2.19
CA PHE A 174 7.82 -16.46 -3.18
C PHE A 174 9.22 -16.48 -3.79
N LYS A 175 10.27 -16.58 -2.96
CA LYS A 175 11.66 -16.61 -3.43
C LYS A 175 11.95 -17.81 -4.33
N HIS A 176 11.44 -18.99 -3.95
CA HIS A 176 11.68 -20.24 -4.67
C HIS A 176 10.85 -20.36 -5.96
N LYS A 177 9.76 -19.62 -6.09
CA LYS A 177 9.01 -19.45 -7.33
C LYS A 177 9.64 -18.42 -8.29
N GLY A 178 10.75 -17.79 -7.93
CA GLY A 178 11.50 -16.89 -8.82
C GLY A 178 12.00 -17.63 -10.08
N LEU A 179 12.21 -16.88 -11.17
CA LEU A 179 12.78 -17.43 -12.39
C LEU A 179 14.16 -18.03 -12.09
N ASN A 180 14.31 -19.32 -12.37
CA ASN A 180 15.54 -20.05 -12.12
C ASN A 180 15.79 -20.99 -13.31
N PRO A 181 16.99 -20.95 -13.95
CA PRO A 181 17.33 -21.86 -15.03
C PRO A 181 17.25 -23.34 -14.68
N GLU A 182 17.48 -23.69 -13.42
CA GLU A 182 17.41 -25.08 -12.92
C GLU A 182 15.97 -25.59 -12.78
N HIS A 183 15.01 -24.66 -12.60
CA HIS A 183 13.59 -24.93 -12.50
C HIS A 183 12.81 -23.98 -13.43
N PRO A 184 12.90 -24.16 -14.74
CA PRO A 184 12.31 -23.24 -15.70
C PRO A 184 10.79 -23.27 -15.60
N VAL A 185 10.19 -22.09 -15.52
CA VAL A 185 8.74 -21.91 -15.55
C VAL A 185 8.36 -20.90 -16.64
N MET A 186 7.24 -21.13 -17.29
CA MET A 186 6.70 -20.22 -18.28
C MET A 186 5.53 -19.43 -17.69
N ARG A 187 5.61 -18.10 -17.76
CA ARG A 187 4.60 -17.17 -17.23
C ARG A 187 4.20 -16.16 -18.29
N SER A 188 3.02 -15.55 -18.08
CA SER A 188 2.52 -14.48 -18.97
C SER A 188 2.44 -14.87 -20.45
N THR A 189 2.07 -16.11 -20.72
CA THR A 189 1.83 -16.60 -22.08
C THR A 189 0.49 -16.12 -22.61
N VAL A 190 0.25 -16.32 -23.89
CA VAL A 190 -1.08 -16.14 -24.49
C VAL A 190 -1.93 -17.34 -24.14
N THR A 191 -3.12 -17.12 -23.61
CA THR A 191 -4.11 -18.15 -23.29
C THR A 191 -5.37 -17.92 -24.10
N ASN A 192 -6.05 -19.02 -24.47
CA ASN A 192 -7.34 -18.95 -25.12
C ASN A 192 -8.42 -18.45 -24.17
N PRO A 193 -9.54 -17.90 -24.67
CA PRO A 193 -10.60 -17.32 -23.83
C PRO A 193 -11.18 -18.31 -22.82
N ASP A 194 -11.31 -19.59 -23.16
CA ASP A 194 -11.79 -20.66 -22.31
C ASP A 194 -10.89 -20.91 -21.08
N MET A 195 -9.57 -20.83 -21.26
CA MET A 195 -8.60 -20.95 -20.16
C MET A 195 -8.40 -19.64 -19.40
N TYR A 196 -8.51 -18.49 -20.07
CA TYR A 196 -8.30 -17.18 -19.46
C TYR A 196 -9.29 -16.91 -18.33
N PHE A 197 -10.58 -17.17 -18.57
CA PHE A 197 -11.62 -17.00 -17.55
C PHE A 197 -11.33 -17.84 -16.30
N GLN A 198 -11.05 -19.11 -16.47
CA GLN A 198 -10.77 -20.03 -15.37
C GLN A 198 -9.55 -19.63 -14.58
N SER A 199 -8.47 -19.21 -15.24
CA SER A 199 -7.25 -18.73 -14.59
C SER A 199 -7.49 -17.45 -13.80
N LYS A 200 -8.34 -16.56 -14.31
CA LYS A 200 -8.71 -15.32 -13.63
C LYS A 200 -9.57 -15.61 -12.39
N GLU A 201 -10.53 -16.51 -12.52
CA GLU A 201 -11.41 -16.94 -11.43
C GLU A 201 -10.61 -17.59 -10.28
N ALA A 202 -9.63 -18.43 -10.61
CA ALA A 202 -8.77 -19.08 -9.62
C ALA A 202 -7.98 -18.08 -8.73
N SER A 203 -7.82 -16.82 -9.18
CA SER A 203 -7.17 -15.79 -8.37
C SER A 203 -8.05 -15.22 -7.25
N ASN A 204 -9.38 -15.42 -7.30
CA ASN A 204 -10.31 -14.83 -6.32
C ASN A 204 -10.01 -15.27 -4.90
N ILE A 205 -9.60 -16.51 -4.69
CA ILE A 205 -9.25 -17.05 -3.37
C ILE A 205 -8.25 -16.18 -2.61
N TRP A 206 -7.33 -15.49 -3.30
CA TRP A 206 -6.34 -14.60 -2.68
C TRP A 206 -6.98 -13.30 -2.23
N TYR A 207 -7.90 -12.76 -3.05
CA TYR A 207 -8.63 -11.53 -2.73
C TYR A 207 -9.65 -11.74 -1.61
N ASP A 208 -10.32 -12.89 -1.57
CA ASP A 208 -11.30 -13.23 -0.52
C ASP A 208 -10.66 -13.34 0.87
N ARG A 209 -9.42 -13.84 0.92
CA ARG A 209 -8.67 -13.99 2.19
C ARG A 209 -7.98 -12.70 2.65
N LEU A 210 -7.73 -11.78 1.73
CA LEU A 210 -6.86 -10.64 2.00
C LEU A 210 -7.37 -9.71 3.11
N PRO A 211 -8.68 -9.36 3.20
CA PRO A 211 -9.18 -8.52 4.30
C PRO A 211 -8.87 -9.10 5.68
N GLN A 212 -9.03 -10.40 5.86
CA GLN A 212 -8.69 -11.06 7.12
C GLN A 212 -7.17 -10.98 7.40
N ILE A 213 -6.32 -11.20 6.41
CA ILE A 213 -4.85 -11.10 6.56
C ILE A 213 -4.46 -9.68 6.98
N VAL A 214 -5.05 -8.66 6.36
CA VAL A 214 -4.79 -7.26 6.70
C VAL A 214 -5.22 -6.96 8.14
N ASP A 215 -6.42 -7.42 8.53
CA ASP A 215 -6.92 -7.23 9.90
C ASP A 215 -6.02 -7.93 10.93
N GLU A 216 -5.59 -9.16 10.67
CA GLU A 216 -4.64 -9.89 11.53
C GLU A 216 -3.34 -9.10 11.75
N TYR A 217 -2.75 -8.52 10.71
CA TYR A 217 -1.54 -7.71 10.86
C TYR A 217 -1.82 -6.35 11.52
N MET A 218 -2.96 -5.73 11.27
CA MET A 218 -3.38 -4.55 12.03
C MET A 218 -3.48 -4.85 13.52
N GLN A 219 -4.08 -5.98 13.92
CA GLN A 219 -4.17 -6.39 15.32
C GLN A 219 -2.79 -6.67 15.96
N GLN A 220 -1.86 -7.25 15.20
CA GLN A 220 -0.49 -7.46 15.68
C GLN A 220 0.23 -6.11 15.90
N ILE A 221 0.11 -5.17 14.96
CA ILE A 221 0.65 -3.81 15.13
C ILE A 221 -0.03 -3.08 16.30
N ASN A 222 -1.35 -3.21 16.46
CA ASN A 222 -2.08 -2.65 17.59
C ASN A 222 -1.54 -3.17 18.92
N THR A 223 -1.28 -4.47 19.02
CA THR A 223 -0.73 -5.11 20.22
C THR A 223 0.65 -4.56 20.58
N LEU A 224 1.52 -4.36 19.58
CA LEU A 224 2.87 -3.84 19.76
C LEU A 224 2.90 -2.34 20.11
N THR A 225 1.90 -1.58 19.67
CA THR A 225 1.94 -0.12 19.70
C THR A 225 0.92 0.53 20.63
N GLY A 226 -0.08 -0.22 21.06
CA GLY A 226 -1.23 0.30 21.83
C GLY A 226 -2.23 1.09 20.96
N ARG A 227 -2.13 1.01 19.64
CA ARG A 227 -3.07 1.67 18.70
C ARG A 227 -4.30 0.80 18.44
N ASN A 228 -5.24 1.31 17.65
CA ASN A 228 -6.51 0.61 17.35
C ASN A 228 -6.84 0.74 15.87
N TYR A 229 -5.98 0.19 15.01
CA TYR A 229 -6.25 0.10 13.57
C TYR A 229 -7.23 -1.04 13.28
N LYS A 230 -8.18 -0.75 12.39
CA LYS A 230 -9.13 -1.71 11.81
C LYS A 230 -9.24 -1.42 10.33
N LEU A 231 -9.83 -2.33 9.56
CA LEU A 231 -10.13 -2.08 8.14
C LEU A 231 -11.00 -0.82 7.97
N PHE A 232 -11.92 -0.62 8.92
CA PHE A 232 -12.79 0.55 9.05
C PHE A 232 -12.84 0.95 10.52
N ASN A 233 -12.47 2.18 10.84
CA ASN A 233 -12.59 2.70 12.20
C ASN A 233 -13.84 3.58 12.31
N TYR A 234 -14.67 3.29 13.30
CA TYR A 234 -15.81 4.13 13.65
C TYR A 234 -15.42 5.14 14.74
N TYR A 235 -15.92 6.37 14.59
CA TYR A 235 -15.75 7.46 15.55
C TYR A 235 -17.05 8.25 15.69
N GLY A 236 -17.46 8.63 16.90
CA GLY A 236 -18.62 9.49 17.16
C GLY A 236 -19.70 8.85 18.01
N ALA A 237 -20.94 9.31 17.85
CA ALA A 237 -22.08 8.85 18.64
C ALA A 237 -22.44 7.39 18.32
N GLU A 238 -22.70 6.57 19.36
CA GLU A 238 -23.09 5.17 19.17
C GLU A 238 -24.45 5.01 18.47
N ASP A 239 -25.33 6.01 18.63
CA ASP A 239 -26.65 6.09 18.03
C ASP A 239 -26.71 7.14 16.89
N ALA A 240 -25.65 7.27 16.13
CA ALA A 240 -25.55 8.24 15.05
C ALA A 240 -26.68 8.08 14.03
N GLU A 241 -27.31 9.19 13.68
CA GLU A 241 -28.34 9.30 12.64
C GLU A 241 -27.70 9.71 11.29
N ASP A 242 -26.61 10.49 11.35
CA ASP A 242 -25.83 10.93 10.20
C ASP A 242 -24.41 10.35 10.31
N ILE A 243 -23.97 9.63 9.28
CA ILE A 243 -22.62 9.04 9.22
C ILE A 243 -21.87 9.56 8.01
N LEU A 244 -20.73 10.19 8.27
CA LEU A 244 -19.76 10.57 7.26
C LEU A 244 -18.83 9.38 6.99
N ILE A 245 -18.43 9.18 5.74
CA ILE A 245 -17.45 8.17 5.35
C ILE A 245 -16.32 8.86 4.59
N GLY A 246 -15.09 8.60 4.99
CA GLY A 246 -13.94 9.22 4.33
C GLY A 246 -12.65 8.45 4.56
N MET A 247 -11.59 8.87 3.88
CA MET A 247 -10.25 8.31 4.01
C MET A 247 -9.20 9.39 3.78
N GLY A 248 -7.99 9.15 4.28
CA GLY A 248 -6.87 10.08 4.16
C GLY A 248 -6.91 11.22 5.19
N SER A 249 -6.24 12.31 4.89
CA SER A 249 -5.98 13.40 5.83
C SER A 249 -7.21 14.19 6.27
N VAL A 250 -8.35 13.99 5.64
CA VAL A 250 -9.64 14.56 6.05
C VAL A 250 -10.06 14.09 7.46
N THR A 251 -9.58 12.93 7.88
CA THR A 251 -9.98 12.25 9.13
C THR A 251 -9.92 13.18 10.35
N GLY A 252 -8.82 13.90 10.55
CA GLY A 252 -8.69 14.79 11.71
C GLY A 252 -9.73 15.90 11.73
N ALA A 253 -9.96 16.56 10.60
CA ALA A 253 -10.96 17.62 10.49
C ALA A 253 -12.39 17.10 10.67
N VAL A 254 -12.68 15.91 10.15
CA VAL A 254 -14.00 15.28 10.30
C VAL A 254 -14.26 14.87 11.75
N GLN A 255 -13.28 14.30 12.44
CA GLN A 255 -13.42 13.94 13.86
C GLN A 255 -13.70 15.18 14.72
N GLU A 256 -12.98 16.28 14.54
CA GLU A 256 -13.24 17.54 15.23
C GLU A 256 -14.65 18.09 14.92
N THR A 257 -15.08 17.97 13.66
CA THR A 257 -16.43 18.36 13.25
C THR A 257 -17.50 17.51 13.93
N VAL A 258 -17.31 16.19 13.95
CA VAL A 258 -18.23 15.24 14.64
C VAL A 258 -18.33 15.57 16.13
N ASP A 259 -17.21 15.84 16.79
CA ASP A 259 -17.21 16.25 18.19
C ASP A 259 -18.00 17.55 18.41
N THR A 260 -17.83 18.51 17.53
CA THR A 260 -18.53 19.80 17.60
C THR A 260 -20.04 19.64 17.41
N LEU A 261 -20.44 18.85 16.41
CA LEU A 261 -21.86 18.58 16.12
C LEU A 261 -22.51 17.79 17.26
N ASN A 262 -21.84 16.79 17.80
CA ASN A 262 -22.37 15.99 18.92
C ASN A 262 -22.51 16.81 20.21
N LYS A 263 -21.58 17.75 20.48
CA LYS A 263 -21.74 18.73 21.58
C LYS A 263 -22.95 19.63 21.41
N GLN A 264 -23.41 19.85 20.15
CA GLN A 264 -24.63 20.62 19.83
C GLN A 264 -25.90 19.75 19.83
N GLY A 265 -25.80 18.48 20.24
CA GLY A 265 -26.93 17.55 20.30
C GLY A 265 -27.26 16.88 18.96
N LYS A 266 -26.37 16.96 17.96
CA LYS A 266 -26.48 16.15 16.74
C LYS A 266 -25.92 14.75 16.99
N LYS A 267 -26.55 13.75 16.39
CA LYS A 267 -26.12 12.36 16.47
C LYS A 267 -25.31 12.01 15.24
N THR A 268 -24.03 12.34 15.27
CA THR A 268 -23.16 12.24 14.09
C THR A 268 -22.04 11.25 14.36
N GLY A 269 -21.72 10.45 13.34
CA GLY A 269 -20.60 9.50 13.32
C GLY A 269 -19.71 9.66 12.10
N TYR A 270 -18.56 9.01 12.15
CA TYR A 270 -17.59 8.97 11.08
C TYR A 270 -17.02 7.58 10.91
N ILE A 271 -16.95 7.10 9.67
CA ILE A 271 -16.22 5.88 9.30
C ILE A 271 -14.98 6.28 8.53
N GLN A 272 -13.81 6.02 9.13
CA GLN A 272 -12.52 6.11 8.45
C GLN A 272 -12.26 4.81 7.71
N VAL A 273 -11.99 4.89 6.42
CA VAL A 273 -11.63 3.74 5.59
C VAL A 273 -10.12 3.62 5.51
N HIS A 274 -9.57 2.49 5.98
CA HIS A 274 -8.16 2.14 5.75
C HIS A 274 -8.01 1.19 4.56
N LEU A 275 -8.71 0.05 4.56
CA LEU A 275 -8.69 -0.86 3.41
C LEU A 275 -9.83 -0.52 2.46
N TYR A 276 -9.51 0.15 1.34
CA TYR A 276 -10.50 0.48 0.31
C TYR A 276 -10.76 -0.70 -0.64
N ARG A 277 -9.73 -1.53 -0.92
CA ARG A 277 -9.83 -2.75 -1.74
C ARG A 277 -8.87 -3.82 -1.25
N PRO A 278 -9.25 -5.12 -1.32
CA PRO A 278 -10.62 -5.62 -1.58
C PRO A 278 -11.57 -5.24 -0.45
N PHE A 279 -12.85 -5.23 -0.78
CA PHE A 279 -13.91 -4.81 0.14
C PHE A 279 -14.76 -6.03 0.49
#